data_821ad28f1962bf374211873e4b85f164
#
_entry.id   821ad28f1962bf374211873e4b85f164
#
_cell.length_a   1.000
_cell.length_b   1.000
_cell.length_c   1.000
_cell.angle_alpha   90.00
_cell.angle_beta   90.00
_cell.angle_gamma   90.00
#
_symmetry.space_group_name_H-M   'P 1'
#
loop_
_entity.id
_entity.type
_entity.pdbx_description
1 polymer ?
#
loop_
_entity_poly.entity_id
_entity_poly.type
_entity_poly.pdbx_seq_one_letter_code
_entity_poly.pdbx_strand_id
1 'polypeptide(L)'
;MFGDYCLFNSYIGFGSKYGQLFMTLAPPIAGITGWLFLGEEMRWTSWLAMFVTLSGIAFSIMVKQGNSVKVKLPLKGILFGIGAGMGQGVGLVLSKIGLEHYAMSIPEDAPKSVVMLMPFAGTYIRALAGLVGFTIILLCRKEMGQVWQGLHNKQGMTYATLTTFFGPFVGVSLSLMAVQYTHAGIASTLMALTPVLIILPYSIIHKQKVSVRELIGTIITLTGVAMFFLI
;
A
#
# COMPACT_ATOMS: atom_id res chain seq x y z
N MET A 1 4.09 7.83 -6.45
CA MET A 1 4.72 7.84 -7.78
C MET A 1 6.03 7.03 -7.84
N PHE A 2 7.13 7.45 -7.15
CA PHE A 2 8.38 6.67 -7.15
C PHE A 2 8.18 5.24 -6.65
N GLY A 3 7.48 5.07 -5.53
CA GLY A 3 7.15 3.75 -4.97
C GLY A 3 6.33 2.89 -5.93
N ASP A 4 5.34 3.47 -6.61
CA ASP A 4 4.49 2.74 -7.56
C ASP A 4 5.28 2.32 -8.81
N TYR A 5 6.14 3.21 -9.32
CA TYR A 5 7.04 2.88 -10.41
C TYR A 5 7.97 1.70 -10.05
N CYS A 6 8.56 1.73 -8.86
CA CYS A 6 9.38 0.64 -8.37
C CYS A 6 8.56 -0.65 -8.18
N LEU A 7 7.33 -0.55 -7.67
CA LEU A 7 6.43 -1.68 -7.45
C LEU A 7 6.09 -2.39 -8.78
N PHE A 8 5.68 -1.64 -9.81
CA PHE A 8 5.38 -2.22 -11.12
C PHE A 8 6.60 -2.88 -11.75
N ASN A 9 7.79 -2.26 -11.66
CA ASN A 9 9.02 -2.87 -12.15
C ASN A 9 9.41 -4.13 -11.36
N SER A 10 9.12 -4.19 -10.07
CA SER A 10 9.31 -5.38 -9.26
C SER A 10 8.38 -6.51 -9.71
N TYR A 11 7.11 -6.20 -10.02
CA TYR A 11 6.15 -7.19 -10.53
C TYR A 11 6.58 -7.79 -11.87
N ILE A 12 7.13 -6.98 -12.75
CA ILE A 12 7.70 -7.45 -14.02
C ILE A 12 8.91 -8.35 -13.78
N GLY A 13 9.73 -8.04 -12.78
CA GLY A 13 10.98 -8.76 -12.50
C GLY A 13 10.79 -10.14 -11.89
N PHE A 14 9.85 -10.33 -10.99
CA PHE A 14 9.67 -11.60 -10.25
C PHE A 14 8.21 -11.91 -9.86
N GLY A 15 7.26 -11.19 -10.43
CA GLY A 15 5.82 -11.43 -10.24
C GLY A 15 5.22 -10.70 -9.04
N SER A 16 3.90 -10.57 -9.06
CA SER A 16 3.14 -9.80 -8.07
C SER A 16 3.28 -10.36 -6.64
N LYS A 17 3.41 -11.67 -6.47
CA LYS A 17 3.51 -12.33 -5.16
C LYS A 17 4.72 -11.85 -4.36
N TYR A 18 5.90 -11.83 -4.98
CA TYR A 18 7.12 -11.37 -4.33
C TYR A 18 7.17 -9.85 -4.20
N GLY A 19 6.64 -9.11 -5.18
CA GLY A 19 6.50 -7.66 -5.06
C GLY A 19 5.63 -7.25 -3.89
N GLN A 20 4.52 -7.94 -3.64
CA GLN A 20 3.68 -7.76 -2.45
C GLN A 20 4.45 -8.07 -1.15
N LEU A 21 5.35 -9.06 -1.15
CA LEU A 21 6.19 -9.35 0.01
C LEU A 21 7.11 -8.17 0.35
N PHE A 22 7.70 -7.52 -0.65
CA PHE A 22 8.53 -6.32 -0.42
C PHE A 22 7.70 -5.12 0.11
N MET A 23 6.40 -5.07 -0.17
CA MET A 23 5.51 -4.05 0.39
C MET A 23 5.36 -4.18 1.91
N THR A 24 5.66 -5.34 2.52
CA THR A 24 5.69 -5.47 3.98
C THR A 24 6.82 -4.68 4.65
N LEU A 25 7.74 -4.11 3.87
CA LEU A 25 8.73 -3.16 4.38
C LEU A 25 8.15 -1.75 4.61
N ALA A 26 7.01 -1.42 3.99
CA ALA A 26 6.42 -0.08 4.12
C ALA A 26 6.04 0.29 5.57
N PRO A 27 5.41 -0.59 6.40
CA PRO A 27 5.08 -0.28 7.77
C PRO A 27 6.28 0.08 8.68
N PRO A 28 7.36 -0.71 8.76
CA PRO A 28 8.50 -0.32 9.57
C PRO A 28 9.17 0.96 9.07
N ILE A 29 9.21 1.19 7.75
CA ILE A 29 9.72 2.44 7.19
C ILE A 29 8.81 3.61 7.55
N ALA A 30 7.48 3.44 7.46
CA ALA A 30 6.53 4.47 7.89
C ALA A 30 6.63 4.75 9.41
N GLY A 31 6.85 3.73 10.23
CA GLY A 31 7.07 3.90 11.67
C GLY A 31 8.35 4.71 11.97
N ILE A 32 9.46 4.35 11.34
CA ILE A 32 10.75 5.05 11.53
C ILE A 32 10.67 6.48 10.99
N THR A 33 10.12 6.68 9.79
CA THR A 33 9.99 8.01 9.20
C THR A 33 8.96 8.88 9.92
N GLY A 34 7.88 8.31 10.45
CA GLY A 34 6.92 8.99 11.30
C GLY A 34 7.56 9.47 12.61
N TRP A 35 8.38 8.64 13.22
CA TRP A 35 9.16 9.05 14.38
C TRP A 35 10.12 10.21 14.06
N LEU A 36 10.87 10.13 12.95
CA LEU A 36 11.86 11.15 12.57
C LEU A 36 11.25 12.49 12.16
N PHE A 37 10.15 12.49 11.42
CA PHE A 37 9.56 13.70 10.81
C PHE A 37 8.35 14.26 11.54
N LEU A 38 7.59 13.42 12.23
CA LEU A 38 6.36 13.78 12.94
C LEU A 38 6.50 13.68 14.45
N GLY A 39 7.63 13.16 14.97
CA GLY A 39 7.80 12.90 16.39
C GLY A 39 6.86 11.83 16.95
N GLU A 40 6.35 10.93 16.10
CA GLU A 40 5.43 9.86 16.50
C GLU A 40 6.17 8.79 17.31
N GLU A 41 6.06 8.81 18.63
CA GLU A 41 6.63 7.79 19.47
C GLU A 41 5.71 6.57 19.58
N MET A 42 6.05 5.53 18.84
CA MET A 42 5.36 4.24 18.96
C MET A 42 5.88 3.48 20.18
N ARG A 43 4.96 2.96 21.00
CA ARG A 43 5.30 2.08 22.14
C ARG A 43 6.05 0.84 21.64
N TRP A 44 6.93 0.29 22.45
CA TRP A 44 7.63 -0.95 22.13
C TRP A 44 6.67 -2.12 21.77
N THR A 45 5.54 -2.16 22.43
CA THR A 45 4.46 -3.12 22.15
C THR A 45 3.92 -3.00 20.75
N SER A 46 3.80 -1.77 20.19
CA SER A 46 3.35 -1.53 18.82
C SER A 46 4.38 -2.02 17.79
N TRP A 47 5.68 -1.88 18.07
CA TRP A 47 6.73 -2.44 17.22
C TRP A 47 6.68 -3.97 17.20
N LEU A 48 6.43 -4.59 18.37
CA LEU A 48 6.28 -6.04 18.48
C LEU A 48 5.03 -6.52 17.74
N ALA A 49 3.89 -5.84 17.90
CA ALA A 49 2.66 -6.11 17.18
C ALA A 49 2.86 -6.02 15.65
N MET A 50 3.56 -4.97 15.19
CA MET A 50 3.95 -4.81 13.77
C MET A 50 4.79 -5.99 13.29
N PHE A 51 5.82 -6.39 14.04
CA PHE A 51 6.69 -7.50 13.68
C PHE A 51 5.92 -8.83 13.57
N VAL A 52 5.04 -9.12 14.52
CA VAL A 52 4.18 -10.31 14.49
C VAL A 52 3.25 -10.28 13.28
N THR A 53 2.58 -9.15 13.03
CA THR A 53 1.67 -8.97 11.89
C THR A 53 2.40 -9.22 10.57
N LEU A 54 3.55 -8.58 10.37
CA LEU A 54 4.31 -8.68 9.12
C LEU A 54 4.91 -10.07 8.91
N SER A 55 5.33 -10.74 9.98
CA SER A 55 5.81 -12.13 9.90
C SER A 55 4.69 -13.09 9.46
N GLY A 56 3.48 -12.90 9.99
CA GLY A 56 2.30 -13.66 9.57
C GLY A 56 1.93 -13.43 8.10
N ILE A 57 1.95 -12.17 7.64
CA ILE A 57 1.73 -11.83 6.22
C ILE A 57 2.79 -12.47 5.34
N ALA A 58 4.07 -12.33 5.69
CA ALA A 58 5.17 -12.91 4.94
C ALA A 58 5.05 -14.44 4.86
N PHE A 59 4.72 -15.09 5.98
CA PHE A 59 4.50 -16.54 6.02
C PHE A 59 3.34 -16.97 5.14
N SER A 60 2.22 -16.23 5.15
CA SER A 60 1.05 -16.51 4.31
C SER A 60 1.37 -16.37 2.81
N ILE A 61 2.13 -15.33 2.41
CA ILE A 61 2.47 -15.08 1.00
C ILE A 61 3.51 -16.08 0.47
N MET A 62 4.45 -16.53 1.30
CA MET A 62 5.55 -17.42 0.90
C MET A 62 5.12 -18.88 0.63
N VAL A 63 3.83 -19.18 0.72
CA VAL A 63 3.31 -20.53 0.45
C VAL A 63 3.67 -21.01 -0.96
N LYS A 64 4.33 -22.14 -1.06
CA LYS A 64 4.61 -22.83 -2.32
C LYS A 64 3.31 -23.33 -2.96
N GLN A 65 2.89 -22.75 -4.05
CA GLN A 65 2.05 -23.44 -5.03
C GLN A 65 2.96 -24.40 -5.80
N GLY A 66 2.67 -25.68 -5.72
CA GLY A 66 3.29 -26.83 -6.33
C GLY A 66 4.46 -26.65 -7.28
N ASN A 67 5.45 -27.54 -7.20
CA ASN A 67 6.70 -27.63 -7.98
C ASN A 67 7.61 -26.39 -7.92
N SER A 68 8.73 -26.60 -7.22
CA SER A 68 9.79 -25.63 -6.99
C SER A 68 10.37 -25.05 -8.28
N VAL A 69 9.78 -24.03 -8.82
CA VAL A 69 10.53 -23.13 -9.68
C VAL A 69 11.50 -22.42 -8.74
N LYS A 70 12.80 -22.69 -8.87
CA LYS A 70 13.85 -21.86 -8.25
C LYS A 70 13.70 -20.47 -8.85
N VAL A 71 12.92 -19.60 -8.20
CA VAL A 71 12.78 -18.21 -8.63
C VAL A 71 14.14 -17.57 -8.39
N LYS A 72 14.92 -17.41 -9.45
CA LYS A 72 16.09 -16.54 -9.41
C LYS A 72 15.55 -15.13 -9.28
N LEU A 73 15.61 -14.57 -8.08
CA LEU A 73 15.26 -13.17 -7.84
C LEU A 73 16.37 -12.31 -8.47
N PRO A 74 16.12 -11.64 -9.60
CA PRO A 74 17.11 -10.77 -10.19
C PRO A 74 17.40 -9.60 -9.26
N LEU A 75 18.68 -9.26 -9.07
CA LEU A 75 19.09 -8.17 -8.16
C LEU A 75 18.34 -6.86 -8.45
N LYS A 76 18.11 -6.56 -9.71
CA LYS A 76 17.29 -5.40 -10.13
C LYS A 76 15.87 -5.44 -9.56
N GLY A 77 15.21 -6.60 -9.58
CA GLY A 77 13.88 -6.76 -9.02
C GLY A 77 13.86 -6.56 -7.50
N ILE A 78 14.88 -7.07 -6.78
CA ILE A 78 15.04 -6.86 -5.34
C ILE A 78 15.18 -5.37 -5.02
N LEU A 79 16.04 -4.65 -5.75
CA LEU A 79 16.24 -3.21 -5.57
C LEU A 79 14.94 -2.42 -5.82
N PHE A 80 14.20 -2.78 -6.86
CA PHE A 80 12.88 -2.20 -7.12
C PHE A 80 11.87 -2.55 -6.02
N GLY A 81 11.88 -3.78 -5.50
CA GLY A 81 11.02 -4.18 -4.38
C GLY A 81 11.29 -3.36 -3.11
N ILE A 82 12.56 -3.21 -2.73
CA ILE A 82 12.98 -2.37 -1.60
C ILE A 82 12.56 -0.91 -1.85
N GLY A 83 12.84 -0.37 -3.05
CA GLY A 83 12.44 0.98 -3.44
C GLY A 83 10.92 1.19 -3.39
N ALA A 84 10.12 0.16 -3.70
CA ALA A 84 8.67 0.20 -3.57
C ALA A 84 8.24 0.34 -2.11
N GLY A 85 8.76 -0.51 -1.21
CA GLY A 85 8.46 -0.43 0.22
C GLY A 85 8.88 0.90 0.84
N MET A 86 10.08 1.41 0.50
CA MET A 86 10.56 2.73 0.92
C MET A 86 9.65 3.85 0.41
N GLY A 87 9.35 3.84 -0.88
CA GLY A 87 8.51 4.87 -1.50
C GLY A 87 7.11 4.92 -0.92
N GLN A 88 6.53 3.79 -0.57
CA GLN A 88 5.21 3.72 0.08
C GLN A 88 5.27 4.19 1.54
N GLY A 89 6.23 3.71 2.35
CA GLY A 89 6.36 4.10 3.74
C GLY A 89 6.62 5.60 3.90
N VAL A 90 7.64 6.13 3.23
CA VAL A 90 7.97 7.56 3.23
C VAL A 90 6.83 8.40 2.63
N GLY A 91 6.23 7.93 1.52
CA GLY A 91 5.13 8.62 0.85
C GLY A 91 3.88 8.76 1.73
N LEU A 92 3.63 7.78 2.60
CA LEU A 92 2.54 7.83 3.55
C LEU A 92 2.76 8.91 4.61
N VAL A 93 3.98 8.98 5.18
CA VAL A 93 4.37 10.00 6.18
C VAL A 93 4.35 11.40 5.58
N LEU A 94 4.89 11.59 4.37
CA LEU A 94 4.81 12.88 3.67
C LEU A 94 3.37 13.29 3.41
N SER A 95 2.48 12.35 3.14
CA SER A 95 1.05 12.65 2.98
C SER A 95 0.40 13.07 4.28
N LYS A 96 0.79 12.47 5.41
CA LYS A 96 0.34 12.87 6.74
C LYS A 96 0.77 14.30 7.06
N ILE A 97 2.06 14.63 6.85
CA ILE A 97 2.58 15.99 6.99
C ILE A 97 1.76 16.97 6.15
N GLY A 98 1.50 16.63 4.89
CA GLY A 98 0.67 17.46 4.01
C GLY A 98 -0.75 17.66 4.53
N LEU A 99 -1.39 16.63 5.10
CA LEU A 99 -2.70 16.74 5.72
C LEU A 99 -2.68 17.62 6.97
N GLU A 100 -1.66 17.52 7.82
CA GLU A 100 -1.51 18.35 9.01
C GLU A 100 -1.35 19.83 8.64
N HIS A 101 -0.49 20.16 7.66
CA HIS A 101 -0.37 21.52 7.15
C HIS A 101 -1.67 22.05 6.52
N TYR A 102 -2.40 21.19 5.81
CA TYR A 102 -3.69 21.56 5.26
C TYR A 102 -4.72 21.84 6.37
N ALA A 103 -4.72 21.02 7.43
CA ALA A 103 -5.57 21.23 8.60
C ALA A 103 -5.33 22.58 9.28
N MET A 104 -4.07 23.01 9.38
CA MET A 104 -3.73 24.33 9.96
C MET A 104 -4.27 25.52 9.13
N SER A 105 -4.55 25.30 7.86
CA SER A 105 -5.09 26.33 6.96
C SER A 105 -6.61 26.42 6.99
N ILE A 106 -7.29 25.53 7.69
CA ILE A 106 -8.76 25.51 7.80
C ILE A 106 -9.18 26.44 8.95
N PRO A 107 -10.14 27.36 8.74
CA PRO A 107 -10.69 28.19 9.81
C PRO A 107 -11.28 27.35 10.96
N GLU A 108 -11.15 27.83 12.20
CA GLU A 108 -11.62 27.11 13.40
C GLU A 108 -13.16 26.91 13.42
N ASP A 109 -13.91 27.76 12.74
CA ASP A 109 -15.35 27.69 12.58
C ASP A 109 -15.81 26.75 11.45
N ALA A 110 -14.88 26.11 10.73
CA ALA A 110 -15.21 25.21 9.65
C ALA A 110 -15.99 23.97 10.14
N PRO A 111 -17.00 23.52 9.38
CA PRO A 111 -17.74 22.32 9.73
C PRO A 111 -16.82 21.10 9.89
N LYS A 112 -17.08 20.25 10.88
CA LYS A 112 -16.30 19.01 11.12
C LYS A 112 -16.23 18.10 9.89
N SER A 113 -17.23 18.17 9.01
CA SER A 113 -17.24 17.45 7.73
C SER A 113 -16.08 17.85 6.80
N VAL A 114 -15.62 19.11 6.85
CA VAL A 114 -14.49 19.59 6.05
C VAL A 114 -13.20 18.86 6.48
N VAL A 115 -12.95 18.82 7.79
CA VAL A 115 -11.78 18.12 8.35
C VAL A 115 -11.84 16.62 8.05
N MET A 116 -13.02 16.01 8.15
CA MET A 116 -13.22 14.58 7.86
C MET A 116 -12.98 14.24 6.38
N LEU A 117 -13.27 15.17 5.46
CA LEU A 117 -13.12 14.96 4.02
C LEU A 117 -11.76 15.41 3.47
N MET A 118 -10.89 16.03 4.28
CA MET A 118 -9.54 16.42 3.87
C MET A 118 -8.73 15.30 3.19
N PRO A 119 -8.78 14.04 3.63
CA PRO A 119 -8.06 12.94 2.97
C PRO A 119 -8.43 12.78 1.50
N PHE A 120 -9.67 13.06 1.12
CA PHE A 120 -10.11 13.04 -0.28
C PHE A 120 -9.46 14.14 -1.10
N ALA A 121 -9.36 15.36 -0.54
CA ALA A 121 -8.63 16.46 -1.17
C ALA A 121 -7.13 16.11 -1.31
N GLY A 122 -6.52 15.54 -0.27
CA GLY A 122 -5.14 15.05 -0.30
C GLY A 122 -4.92 13.98 -1.37
N THR A 123 -5.85 13.04 -1.52
CA THR A 123 -5.81 12.03 -2.59
C THR A 123 -5.89 12.67 -3.97
N TYR A 124 -6.75 13.67 -4.15
CA TYR A 124 -6.88 14.39 -5.42
C TYR A 124 -5.58 15.11 -5.80
N ILE A 125 -4.96 15.83 -4.86
CA ILE A 125 -3.66 16.49 -5.07
C ILE A 125 -2.58 15.47 -5.44
N ARG A 126 -2.53 14.33 -4.75
CA ARG A 126 -1.61 13.23 -5.07
C ARG A 126 -1.86 12.64 -6.47
N ALA A 127 -3.11 12.51 -6.87
CA ALA A 127 -3.48 12.03 -8.20
C ALA A 127 -3.02 12.99 -9.29
N LEU A 128 -3.19 14.30 -9.10
CA LEU A 128 -2.68 15.32 -10.02
C LEU A 128 -1.15 15.27 -10.15
N ALA A 129 -0.44 15.24 -9.02
CA ALA A 129 1.01 15.10 -9.01
C ALA A 129 1.47 13.79 -9.68
N GLY A 130 0.74 12.70 -9.45
CA GLY A 130 0.95 11.40 -10.11
C GLY A 130 0.76 11.49 -11.62
N LEU A 131 -0.32 12.14 -12.08
CA LEU A 131 -0.60 12.33 -13.49
C LEU A 131 0.55 13.06 -14.19
N VAL A 132 1.00 14.18 -13.62
CA VAL A 132 2.14 14.95 -14.16
C VAL A 132 3.40 14.07 -14.24
N GLY A 133 3.74 13.41 -13.15
CA GLY A 133 4.96 12.60 -13.08
C GLY A 133 4.94 11.38 -14.00
N PHE A 134 3.83 10.64 -14.11
CA PHE A 134 3.72 9.52 -15.04
C PHE A 134 3.71 10.00 -16.50
N THR A 135 3.10 11.16 -16.77
CA THR A 135 3.15 11.76 -18.12
C THR A 135 4.59 12.07 -18.52
N ILE A 136 5.40 12.64 -17.63
CA ILE A 136 6.82 12.89 -17.88
C ILE A 136 7.56 11.58 -18.18
N ILE A 137 7.35 10.53 -17.39
CA ILE A 137 7.99 9.22 -17.61
C ILE A 137 7.60 8.64 -18.97
N LEU A 138 6.32 8.70 -19.34
CA LEU A 138 5.82 8.20 -20.62
C LEU A 138 6.37 8.97 -21.82
N LEU A 139 6.51 10.29 -21.70
CA LEU A 139 7.15 11.14 -22.71
C LEU A 139 8.63 10.78 -22.87
N CYS A 140 9.38 10.63 -21.76
CA CYS A 140 10.79 10.24 -21.80
C CYS A 140 10.99 8.84 -22.41
N ARG A 141 10.04 7.92 -22.21
CA ARG A 141 10.08 6.56 -22.77
C ARG A 141 9.53 6.48 -24.20
N LYS A 142 8.94 7.56 -24.71
CA LYS A 142 8.26 7.59 -26.02
C LYS A 142 7.12 6.56 -26.14
N GLU A 143 6.45 6.25 -25.03
CA GLU A 143 5.38 5.24 -24.94
C GLU A 143 3.97 5.85 -25.02
N MET A 144 3.83 7.15 -25.31
CA MET A 144 2.53 7.84 -25.43
C MET A 144 1.58 7.22 -26.47
N GLY A 145 2.12 6.61 -27.53
CA GLY A 145 1.30 5.91 -28.52
C GLY A 145 0.53 4.72 -27.96
N GLN A 146 1.12 3.99 -27.00
CA GLN A 146 0.46 2.86 -26.32
C GLN A 146 -0.68 3.35 -25.43
N VAL A 147 -0.50 4.49 -24.75
CA VAL A 147 -1.55 5.11 -23.94
C VAL A 147 -2.73 5.49 -24.84
N TRP A 148 -2.47 6.10 -26.00
CA TRP A 148 -3.51 6.49 -26.95
C TRP A 148 -4.31 5.28 -27.46
N GLN A 149 -3.63 4.19 -27.77
CA GLN A 149 -4.28 2.92 -28.15
C GLN A 149 -5.12 2.35 -27.00
N GLY A 150 -4.60 2.39 -25.77
CA GLY A 150 -5.33 1.96 -24.56
C GLY A 150 -6.62 2.73 -24.32
N LEU A 151 -6.62 4.04 -24.54
CA LEU A 151 -7.80 4.91 -24.40
C LEU A 151 -8.94 4.55 -25.37
N HIS A 152 -8.64 3.97 -26.54
CA HIS A 152 -9.63 3.54 -27.51
C HIS A 152 -10.25 2.16 -27.18
N ASN A 153 -9.69 1.41 -26.24
CA ASN A 153 -10.25 0.15 -25.81
C ASN A 153 -11.35 0.40 -24.74
N LYS A 154 -12.61 0.47 -25.20
CA LYS A 154 -13.78 0.74 -24.34
C LYS A 154 -13.87 -0.20 -23.13
N GLN A 155 -13.66 -1.50 -23.32
CA GLN A 155 -13.75 -2.49 -22.24
C GLN A 155 -12.60 -2.29 -21.24
N GLY A 156 -11.38 -2.09 -21.72
CA GLY A 156 -10.23 -1.78 -20.87
C GLY A 156 -10.43 -0.50 -20.08
N MET A 157 -10.97 0.56 -20.71
CA MET A 157 -11.27 1.83 -20.04
C MET A 157 -12.34 1.69 -18.97
N THR A 158 -13.40 0.90 -19.20
CA THR A 158 -14.43 0.67 -18.18
C THR A 158 -13.83 0.01 -16.94
N TYR A 159 -13.04 -1.07 -17.12
CA TYR A 159 -12.37 -1.71 -16.00
C TYR A 159 -11.35 -0.80 -15.31
N ALA A 160 -10.57 -0.05 -16.07
CA ALA A 160 -9.61 0.91 -15.51
C ALA A 160 -10.31 1.99 -14.68
N THR A 161 -11.43 2.54 -15.16
CA THR A 161 -12.20 3.56 -14.43
C THR A 161 -12.78 3.00 -13.14
N LEU A 162 -13.41 1.82 -13.18
CA LEU A 162 -13.93 1.16 -11.97
C LEU A 162 -12.83 0.88 -10.96
N THR A 163 -11.71 0.31 -11.41
CA THR A 163 -10.56 0.02 -10.54
C THR A 163 -9.98 1.28 -9.94
N THR A 164 -9.89 2.37 -10.71
CA THR A 164 -9.36 3.67 -10.24
C THR A 164 -10.30 4.30 -9.21
N PHE A 165 -11.60 4.18 -9.41
CA PHE A 165 -12.57 4.73 -8.46
C PHE A 165 -12.49 3.99 -7.11
N PHE A 166 -12.57 2.67 -7.10
CA PHE A 166 -12.57 1.91 -5.83
C PHE A 166 -11.16 1.81 -5.21
N GLY A 167 -10.11 1.61 -5.98
CA GLY A 167 -8.73 1.48 -5.49
C GLY A 167 -8.11 2.83 -5.13
N PRO A 168 -7.54 3.57 -6.09
CA PRO A 168 -6.85 4.82 -5.80
C PRO A 168 -7.73 5.90 -5.17
N PHE A 169 -8.97 6.11 -5.63
CA PHE A 169 -9.77 7.19 -5.11
C PHE A 169 -10.36 6.86 -3.73
N VAL A 170 -11.20 5.85 -3.61
CA VAL A 170 -11.83 5.49 -2.32
C VAL A 170 -10.81 4.86 -1.38
N GLY A 171 -10.04 3.86 -1.84
CA GLY A 171 -9.11 3.12 -1.00
C GLY A 171 -7.99 3.99 -0.43
N VAL A 172 -7.34 4.81 -1.25
CA VAL A 172 -6.27 5.70 -0.78
C VAL A 172 -6.83 6.81 0.12
N SER A 173 -8.01 7.36 -0.17
CA SER A 173 -8.64 8.38 0.69
C SER A 173 -8.95 7.82 2.08
N LEU A 174 -9.52 6.62 2.17
CA LEU A 174 -9.75 5.95 3.46
C LEU A 174 -8.44 5.60 4.17
N SER A 175 -7.41 5.23 3.43
CA SER A 175 -6.07 4.99 3.98
C SER A 175 -5.47 6.26 4.58
N LEU A 176 -5.56 7.40 3.90
CA LEU A 176 -5.12 8.69 4.42
C LEU A 176 -5.96 9.14 5.62
N MET A 177 -7.27 8.85 5.62
CA MET A 177 -8.14 9.10 6.76
C MET A 177 -7.70 8.27 7.97
N ALA A 178 -7.33 7.01 7.81
CA ALA A 178 -6.78 6.20 8.89
C ALA A 178 -5.47 6.79 9.44
N VAL A 179 -4.58 7.27 8.59
CA VAL A 179 -3.31 7.90 8.98
C VAL A 179 -3.51 9.23 9.70
N GLN A 180 -4.58 9.96 9.39
CA GLN A 180 -4.94 11.22 10.06
C GLN A 180 -5.23 11.00 11.55
N TYR A 181 -5.78 9.85 11.93
CA TYR A 181 -6.23 9.56 13.30
C TYR A 181 -5.31 8.59 14.07
N THR A 182 -4.23 8.08 13.47
CA THR A 182 -3.32 7.17 14.14
C THR A 182 -1.87 7.36 13.67
N HIS A 183 -0.92 6.71 14.34
CA HIS A 183 0.49 6.70 13.94
C HIS A 183 0.67 6.07 12.55
N ALA A 184 1.52 6.67 11.73
CA ALA A 184 1.74 6.23 10.34
C ALA A 184 2.18 4.76 10.25
N GLY A 185 3.01 4.29 11.17
CA GLY A 185 3.45 2.89 11.22
C GLY A 185 2.31 1.91 11.50
N ILE A 186 1.40 2.25 12.43
CA ILE A 186 0.23 1.42 12.78
C ILE A 186 -0.73 1.37 11.61
N ALA A 187 -1.11 2.53 11.05
CA ALA A 187 -1.99 2.61 9.88
C ALA A 187 -1.43 1.80 8.71
N SER A 188 -0.15 1.96 8.39
CA SER A 188 0.53 1.21 7.32
C SER A 188 0.52 -0.30 7.57
N THR A 189 0.68 -0.74 8.84
CA THR A 189 0.60 -2.16 9.19
C THR A 189 -0.80 -2.74 8.95
N LEU A 190 -1.85 -2.00 9.31
CA LEU A 190 -3.23 -2.41 9.05
C LEU A 190 -3.54 -2.45 7.55
N MET A 191 -3.02 -1.51 6.76
CA MET A 191 -3.15 -1.53 5.30
C MET A 191 -2.44 -2.73 4.67
N ALA A 192 -1.32 -3.18 5.25
CA ALA A 192 -0.59 -4.35 4.79
C ALA A 192 -1.35 -5.68 4.98
N LEU A 193 -2.50 -5.70 5.66
CA LEU A 193 -3.38 -6.88 5.78
C LEU A 193 -4.07 -7.27 4.46
N THR A 194 -4.08 -6.39 3.47
CA THR A 194 -4.80 -6.60 2.21
C THR A 194 -4.57 -7.99 1.59
N PRO A 195 -3.34 -8.55 1.48
CA PRO A 195 -3.13 -9.88 0.92
C PRO A 195 -3.82 -10.99 1.71
N VAL A 196 -3.88 -10.84 3.03
CA VAL A 196 -4.52 -11.83 3.94
C VAL A 196 -6.04 -11.75 3.82
N LEU A 197 -6.59 -10.53 3.77
CA LEU A 197 -8.03 -10.31 3.63
C LEU A 197 -8.58 -10.83 2.29
N ILE A 198 -7.78 -10.81 1.23
CA ILE A 198 -8.18 -11.30 -0.10
C ILE A 198 -8.25 -12.84 -0.15
N ILE A 199 -7.56 -13.57 0.73
CA ILE A 199 -7.54 -15.05 0.70
C ILE A 199 -8.95 -15.64 0.78
N LEU A 200 -9.79 -15.15 1.68
CA LEU A 200 -11.15 -15.67 1.88
C LEU A 200 -12.05 -15.44 0.64
N PRO A 201 -12.26 -14.20 0.15
CA PRO A 201 -13.06 -13.96 -1.05
C PRO A 201 -12.52 -14.69 -2.27
N TYR A 202 -11.19 -14.74 -2.44
CA TYR A 202 -10.56 -15.43 -3.56
C TYR A 202 -10.85 -16.94 -3.53
N SER A 203 -10.74 -17.55 -2.34
CA SER A 203 -11.05 -18.99 -2.15
C SER A 203 -12.52 -19.31 -2.48
N ILE A 204 -13.46 -18.45 -2.06
CA ILE A 204 -14.89 -18.64 -2.32
C ILE A 204 -15.21 -18.51 -3.80
N ILE A 205 -14.72 -17.45 -4.45
CA ILE A 205 -15.01 -17.15 -5.87
C ILE A 205 -14.41 -18.20 -6.78
N HIS A 206 -13.15 -18.59 -6.54
CA HIS A 206 -12.43 -19.52 -7.41
C HIS A 206 -12.53 -20.99 -6.96
N LYS A 207 -13.30 -21.28 -5.89
CA LYS A 207 -13.47 -22.62 -5.31
C LYS A 207 -12.12 -23.31 -5.01
N GLN A 208 -11.08 -22.54 -4.67
CA GLN A 208 -9.76 -23.06 -4.33
C GLN A 208 -9.69 -23.31 -2.83
N LYS A 209 -9.04 -24.42 -2.45
CA LYS A 209 -8.83 -24.75 -1.03
C LYS A 209 -7.74 -23.83 -0.45
N VAL A 210 -8.04 -23.17 0.66
CA VAL A 210 -7.05 -22.42 1.43
C VAL A 210 -6.02 -23.41 1.99
N SER A 211 -4.75 -23.12 1.80
CA SER A 211 -3.66 -23.94 2.36
C SER A 211 -3.60 -23.79 3.88
N VAL A 212 -3.24 -24.87 4.57
CA VAL A 212 -3.02 -24.83 6.04
C VAL A 212 -2.00 -23.76 6.43
N ARG A 213 -0.99 -23.54 5.61
CA ARG A 213 0.01 -22.48 5.85
C ARG A 213 -0.58 -21.07 5.69
N GLU A 214 -1.42 -20.86 4.72
CA GLU A 214 -2.16 -19.58 4.57
C GLU A 214 -3.04 -19.34 5.79
N LEU A 215 -3.69 -20.36 6.31
CA LEU A 215 -4.50 -20.27 7.52
C LEU A 215 -3.64 -19.94 8.75
N ILE A 216 -2.52 -20.61 8.94
CA ILE A 216 -1.58 -20.32 10.05
C ILE A 216 -1.05 -18.88 9.92
N GLY A 217 -0.60 -18.47 8.73
CA GLY A 217 -0.14 -17.11 8.49
C GLY A 217 -1.21 -16.08 8.79
N THR A 218 -2.47 -16.35 8.43
CA THR A 218 -3.62 -15.49 8.75
C THR A 218 -3.84 -15.38 10.26
N ILE A 219 -3.78 -16.48 11.00
CA ILE A 219 -3.93 -16.49 12.47
C ILE A 219 -2.82 -15.65 13.12
N ILE A 220 -1.56 -15.85 12.73
CA ILE A 220 -0.43 -15.06 13.25
C ILE A 220 -0.64 -13.56 12.94
N THR A 221 -1.06 -13.23 11.74
CA THR A 221 -1.36 -11.86 11.32
C THR A 221 -2.43 -11.22 12.19
N LEU A 222 -3.56 -11.91 12.38
CA LEU A 222 -4.67 -11.41 13.19
C LEU A 222 -4.29 -11.28 14.68
N THR A 223 -3.44 -12.16 15.19
CA THR A 223 -2.89 -12.04 16.56
C THR A 223 -2.06 -10.76 16.69
N GLY A 224 -1.18 -10.48 15.73
CA GLY A 224 -0.39 -9.25 15.71
C GLY A 224 -1.28 -8.00 15.62
N VAL A 225 -2.34 -8.03 14.82
CA VAL A 225 -3.31 -6.91 14.76
C VAL A 225 -4.04 -6.74 16.08
N ALA A 226 -4.50 -7.83 16.72
CA ALA A 226 -5.17 -7.75 18.01
C ALA A 226 -4.26 -7.11 19.08
N MET A 227 -2.95 -7.32 19.01
CA MET A 227 -1.99 -6.68 19.93
C MET A 227 -2.01 -5.15 19.86
N PHE A 228 -2.30 -4.54 18.72
CA PHE A 228 -2.42 -3.08 18.61
C PHE A 228 -3.59 -2.50 19.42
N PHE A 229 -4.64 -3.30 19.64
CA PHE A 229 -5.86 -2.85 20.31
C PHE A 229 -5.93 -3.31 21.79
N LEU A 230 -5.15 -4.31 22.17
CA LEU A 230 -5.19 -4.89 23.51
C LEU A 230 -4.09 -4.35 24.44
N ILE A 231 -3.08 -3.70 23.91
CA ILE A 231 -1.90 -3.19 24.61
C ILE A 231 -1.75 -1.68 24.40
#